data_f37b66ce1d4faf83454fd83afc1fb1d5
#
_entry.id   f37b66ce1d4faf83454fd83afc1fb1d5
#
_cell.length_a   1.000
_cell.length_b   1.000
_cell.length_c   1.000
_cell.angle_alpha   90.00
_cell.angle_beta   90.00
_cell.angle_gamma   90.00
#
_symmetry.space_group_name_H-M   'P 1'
#
loop_
_entity.id
_entity.type
_entity.pdbx_description
1 polymer ?
#
loop_
_entity_poly.entity_id
_entity_poly.type
_entity_poly.pdbx_seq_one_letter_code
_entity_poly.pdbx_strand_id
1 'polypeptide(L)'
;DGCLDVVQPDAALVGGITGLRRVALMTEEHNLIFTPHTWTNGVGVVANAHLTAGLVEAPYLEMPYDPPEWSLECRDFMMEKPLGVDKDGFVVLSDAQGLGYYLDEKRLAATRIG
;
A
#
# COMPACT_ATOMS: atom_id res chain seq x y z
N ASP A 1 23.33 -9.58 10.54
CA ASP A 1 24.64 -9.13 10.03
C ASP A 1 24.74 -7.60 9.86
N GLY A 2 23.72 -6.80 10.23
CA GLY A 2 23.75 -5.34 10.21
C GLY A 2 23.86 -4.72 8.79
N CYS A 3 23.26 -5.36 7.80
CA CYS A 3 23.32 -4.90 6.42
C CYS A 3 22.18 -3.95 6.05
N LEU A 4 21.13 -3.85 6.88
CA LEU A 4 19.92 -3.05 6.64
C LEU A 4 19.52 -2.33 7.91
N ASP A 5 19.05 -1.11 7.76
CA ASP A 5 18.41 -0.30 8.81
C ASP A 5 16.90 -0.20 8.57
N VAL A 6 16.49 -0.23 7.30
CA VAL A 6 15.10 -0.12 6.86
C VAL A 6 14.77 -1.25 5.89
N VAL A 7 13.64 -1.89 6.08
CA VAL A 7 13.15 -2.99 5.25
C VAL A 7 11.90 -2.53 4.48
N GLN A 8 11.98 -2.53 3.14
CA GLN A 8 10.93 -1.98 2.25
C GLN A 8 10.38 -3.01 1.25
N PRO A 9 9.75 -4.09 1.69
CA PRO A 9 9.09 -5.02 0.79
C PRO A 9 7.67 -4.54 0.45
N ASP A 10 7.08 -5.10 -0.60
CA ASP A 10 5.75 -4.75 -1.10
C ASP A 10 4.81 -5.95 -1.05
N ALA A 11 3.62 -5.80 -0.47
CA ALA A 11 2.62 -6.86 -0.38
C ALA A 11 2.20 -7.40 -1.76
N ALA A 12 2.17 -6.54 -2.78
CA ALA A 12 1.84 -6.94 -4.14
C ALA A 12 2.91 -7.84 -4.79
N LEU A 13 4.15 -7.80 -4.30
CA LEU A 13 5.31 -8.47 -4.92
C LEU A 13 5.83 -9.67 -4.11
N VAL A 14 5.61 -9.71 -2.79
CA VAL A 14 6.26 -10.69 -1.91
C VAL A 14 5.28 -11.64 -1.21
N GLY A 15 4.18 -11.99 -1.86
CA GLY A 15 3.27 -13.03 -1.36
C GLY A 15 2.09 -12.51 -0.55
N GLY A 16 1.68 -11.27 -0.76
CA GLY A 16 0.48 -10.66 -0.15
C GLY A 16 0.68 -10.23 1.30
N ILE A 17 -0.41 -9.76 1.91
CA ILE A 17 -0.43 -9.27 3.29
C ILE A 17 0.09 -10.32 4.28
N THR A 18 -0.30 -11.60 4.11
CA THR A 18 0.12 -12.68 5.01
C THR A 18 1.61 -12.92 4.97
N GLY A 19 2.21 -12.95 3.78
CA GLY A 19 3.65 -13.11 3.60
C GLY A 19 4.41 -11.91 4.17
N LEU A 20 3.95 -10.72 3.82
CA LEU A 20 4.61 -9.48 4.23
C LEU A 20 4.52 -9.23 5.75
N ARG A 21 3.41 -9.62 6.40
CA ARG A 21 3.29 -9.54 7.85
C ARG A 21 4.37 -10.35 8.58
N ARG A 22 4.75 -11.50 8.05
CA ARG A 22 5.85 -12.30 8.62
C ARG A 22 7.18 -11.57 8.52
N VAL A 23 7.45 -10.92 7.39
CA VAL A 23 8.66 -10.11 7.20
C VAL A 23 8.66 -8.93 8.18
N ALA A 24 7.53 -8.24 8.33
CA ALA A 24 7.39 -7.12 9.26
C ALA A 24 7.68 -7.53 10.72
N LEU A 25 7.13 -8.67 11.18
CA LEU A 25 7.40 -9.18 12.52
C LEU A 25 8.89 -9.54 12.71
N MET A 26 9.54 -10.13 11.71
CA MET A 26 10.98 -10.36 11.75
C MET A 26 11.78 -9.07 11.81
N THR A 27 11.30 -8.01 11.15
CA THR A 27 11.90 -6.66 11.19
C THR A 27 11.84 -6.09 12.60
N GLU A 28 10.68 -6.20 13.27
CA GLU A 28 10.51 -5.79 14.67
C GLU A 28 11.44 -6.56 15.62
N GLU A 29 11.54 -7.89 15.48
CA GLU A 29 12.44 -8.75 16.28
C GLU A 29 13.91 -8.33 16.20
N HIS A 30 14.30 -7.71 15.08
CA HIS A 30 15.68 -7.25 14.85
C HIS A 30 15.87 -5.76 15.10
N ASN A 31 14.87 -5.04 15.62
CA ASN A 31 14.86 -3.60 15.85
C ASN A 31 15.17 -2.78 14.58
N LEU A 32 14.66 -3.22 13.43
CA LEU A 32 14.75 -2.52 12.16
C LEU A 32 13.45 -1.77 11.89
N ILE A 33 13.52 -0.73 11.06
CA ILE A 33 12.33 0.02 10.64
C ILE A 33 11.66 -0.74 9.47
N PHE A 34 10.36 -0.96 9.57
CA PHE A 34 9.54 -1.45 8.47
C PHE A 34 8.79 -0.29 7.82
N THR A 35 8.94 -0.12 6.52
CA THR A 35 8.13 0.80 5.72
C THR A 35 7.92 0.19 4.33
N PRO A 36 6.68 -0.18 3.96
CA PRO A 36 6.49 -0.93 2.73
C PRO A 36 6.73 -0.07 1.49
N HIS A 37 7.30 -0.68 0.47
CA HIS A 37 7.32 -0.16 -0.89
C HIS A 37 5.91 -0.24 -1.49
N THR A 38 5.47 0.78 -2.24
CA THR A 38 4.09 0.85 -2.74
C THR A 38 3.97 1.32 -4.20
N TRP A 39 5.03 1.32 -4.99
CA TRP A 39 5.00 1.72 -6.39
C TRP A 39 4.31 0.67 -7.28
N THR A 40 3.06 0.40 -6.92
CA THR A 40 2.12 -0.44 -7.65
C THR A 40 0.83 0.34 -7.88
N ASN A 41 -0.27 -0.33 -8.18
CA ASN A 41 -1.58 0.32 -8.32
C ASN A 41 -2.25 0.58 -6.95
N GLY A 42 -3.37 1.30 -6.95
CA GLY A 42 -4.08 1.66 -5.73
C GLY A 42 -4.48 0.48 -4.83
N VAL A 43 -4.77 -0.69 -5.39
CA VAL A 43 -5.07 -1.90 -4.60
C VAL A 43 -3.83 -2.36 -3.82
N GLY A 44 -2.64 -2.30 -4.43
CA GLY A 44 -1.38 -2.59 -3.75
C GLY A 44 -1.08 -1.59 -2.64
N VAL A 45 -1.30 -0.29 -2.90
CA VAL A 45 -1.15 0.76 -1.86
C VAL A 45 -2.08 0.50 -0.68
N VAL A 46 -3.36 0.18 -0.93
CA VAL A 46 -4.33 -0.14 0.15
C VAL A 46 -3.91 -1.38 0.93
N ALA A 47 -3.43 -2.43 0.27
CA ALA A 47 -2.96 -3.63 0.95
C ALA A 47 -1.78 -3.33 1.89
N ASN A 48 -0.80 -2.55 1.43
CA ASN A 48 0.33 -2.10 2.25
C ASN A 48 -0.12 -1.16 3.39
N ALA A 49 -1.10 -0.29 3.14
CA ALA A 49 -1.65 0.61 4.16
C ALA A 49 -2.32 -0.17 5.31
N HIS A 50 -3.11 -1.21 5.01
CA HIS A 50 -3.69 -2.08 6.04
C HIS A 50 -2.63 -2.81 6.85
N LEU A 51 -1.58 -3.29 6.20
CA LEU A 51 -0.48 -3.94 6.91
C LEU A 51 0.22 -2.94 7.84
N THR A 52 0.59 -1.77 7.33
CA THR A 52 1.25 -0.70 8.09
C THR A 52 0.44 -0.29 9.32
N ALA A 53 -0.87 -0.09 9.15
CA ALA A 53 -1.77 0.27 10.26
C ALA A 53 -1.90 -0.83 11.33
N GLY A 54 -1.59 -2.08 10.99
CA GLY A 54 -1.62 -3.21 11.91
C GLY A 54 -0.28 -3.51 12.61
N LEU A 55 0.75 -2.69 12.41
CA LEU A 55 2.09 -2.86 12.97
C LEU A 55 2.40 -1.74 13.97
N VAL A 56 3.25 -2.05 14.97
CA VAL A 56 3.69 -1.07 15.97
C VAL A 56 4.84 -0.20 15.43
N GLU A 57 5.78 -0.81 14.72
CA GLU A 57 7.02 -0.18 14.26
C GLU A 57 7.01 0.05 12.72
N ALA A 58 5.91 0.62 12.21
CA ALA A 58 5.80 1.01 10.80
C ALA A 58 5.38 2.49 10.69
N PRO A 59 6.32 3.42 10.88
CA PRO A 59 6.01 4.84 11.06
C PRO A 59 5.58 5.54 9.77
N TYR A 60 5.84 4.94 8.60
CA TYR A 60 5.58 5.57 7.30
C TYR A 60 4.90 4.60 6.34
N LEU A 61 4.03 5.15 5.49
CA LEU A 61 3.50 4.52 4.29
C LEU A 61 4.00 5.31 3.08
N GLU A 62 4.69 4.65 2.15
CA GLU A 62 5.05 5.29 0.90
C GLU A 62 3.80 5.55 0.06
N MET A 63 3.65 6.78 -0.44
CA MET A 63 2.52 7.19 -1.27
C MET A 63 3.03 7.63 -2.64
N PRO A 64 2.93 6.77 -3.68
CA PRO A 64 3.42 7.10 -5.01
C PRO A 64 2.69 8.31 -5.59
N TYR A 65 3.45 9.34 -5.92
CA TYR A 65 2.95 10.54 -6.57
C TYR A 65 4.05 11.22 -7.40
N ASP A 66 4.00 11.05 -8.69
CA ASP A 66 4.95 11.63 -9.66
C ASP A 66 4.21 11.95 -10.97
N PRO A 67 3.42 13.06 -10.99
CA PRO A 67 2.63 13.44 -12.15
C PRO A 67 3.54 13.87 -13.34
N PRO A 68 3.05 13.71 -14.59
CA PRO A 68 1.68 13.30 -14.91
C PRO A 68 1.43 11.79 -14.85
N GLU A 69 2.47 10.94 -14.96
CA GLU A 69 2.33 9.49 -15.12
C GLU A 69 1.78 8.81 -13.86
N TRP A 70 2.19 9.28 -12.68
CA TRP A 70 1.76 8.76 -11.38
C TRP A 70 0.93 9.78 -10.59
N SER A 71 -0.08 10.36 -11.25
CA SER A 71 -1.13 11.11 -10.52
C SER A 71 -2.00 10.14 -9.71
N LEU A 72 -2.77 10.67 -8.74
CA LEU A 72 -3.69 9.84 -7.95
C LEU A 72 -4.71 9.13 -8.85
N GLU A 73 -5.20 9.79 -9.90
CA GLU A 73 -6.15 9.24 -10.85
C GLU A 73 -5.53 8.10 -11.68
N CYS A 74 -4.28 8.24 -12.09
CA CYS A 74 -3.57 7.20 -12.84
C CYS A 74 -3.25 5.99 -11.97
N ARG A 75 -2.73 6.22 -10.76
CA ARG A 75 -2.42 5.15 -9.82
C ARG A 75 -3.65 4.35 -9.41
N ASP A 76 -4.75 5.06 -9.13
CA ASP A 76 -5.98 4.49 -8.56
C ASP A 76 -7.09 4.34 -9.59
N PHE A 77 -6.77 4.32 -10.90
CA PHE A 77 -7.75 4.31 -12.00
C PHE A 77 -8.79 3.21 -11.88
N MET A 78 -8.44 2.09 -11.25
CA MET A 78 -9.31 0.94 -11.07
C MET A 78 -10.22 1.03 -9.84
N MET A 79 -10.07 2.07 -9.02
CA MET A 79 -10.83 2.25 -7.78
C MET A 79 -11.95 3.29 -7.98
N GLU A 80 -13.07 3.10 -7.29
CA GLU A 80 -14.15 4.10 -7.27
C GLU A 80 -13.71 5.44 -6.69
N LYS A 81 -12.82 5.37 -5.69
CA LYS A 81 -12.25 6.56 -5.03
C LYS A 81 -10.75 6.35 -4.81
N PRO A 82 -9.92 7.34 -5.16
CA PRO A 82 -8.49 7.25 -4.90
C PRO A 82 -8.19 7.30 -3.40
N LEU A 83 -7.11 6.63 -3.00
CA LEU A 83 -6.54 6.75 -1.67
C LEU A 83 -5.60 7.95 -1.62
N GLY A 84 -5.97 8.95 -0.84
CA GLY A 84 -5.20 10.17 -0.66
C GLY A 84 -4.63 10.33 0.74
N VAL A 85 -3.79 11.36 0.87
CA VAL A 85 -3.26 11.83 2.15
C VAL A 85 -4.11 13.02 2.58
N ASP A 86 -4.48 13.09 3.84
CA ASP A 86 -5.22 14.22 4.38
C ASP A 86 -4.32 15.46 4.61
N LYS A 87 -4.92 16.56 5.08
CA LYS A 87 -4.22 17.83 5.33
C LYS A 87 -3.13 17.74 6.42
N ASP A 88 -3.19 16.74 7.27
CA ASP A 88 -2.27 16.52 8.38
C ASP A 88 -1.20 15.47 8.04
N GLY A 89 -1.21 14.95 6.80
CA GLY A 89 -0.22 13.99 6.30
C GLY A 89 -0.56 12.53 6.57
N PHE A 90 -1.80 12.21 6.96
CA PHE A 90 -2.23 10.85 7.26
C PHE A 90 -3.04 10.22 6.15
N VAL A 91 -2.90 8.92 6.01
CA VAL A 91 -3.80 8.08 5.22
C VAL A 91 -4.84 7.48 6.17
N VAL A 92 -6.12 7.79 5.92
CA VAL A 92 -7.22 7.25 6.72
C VAL A 92 -7.83 6.06 6.00
N LEU A 93 -7.75 4.89 6.62
CA LEU A 93 -8.35 3.67 6.09
C LEU A 93 -9.86 3.63 6.36
N SER A 94 -10.60 2.99 5.45
CA SER A 94 -12.03 2.76 5.58
C SER A 94 -12.34 1.61 6.54
N ASP A 95 -13.39 1.73 7.35
CA ASP A 95 -13.92 0.65 8.20
C ASP A 95 -14.86 -0.32 7.45
N ALA A 96 -15.02 -0.16 6.13
CA ALA A 96 -15.85 -1.05 5.33
C ALA A 96 -15.21 -2.45 5.19
N GLN A 97 -16.04 -3.44 4.81
CA GLN A 97 -15.60 -4.83 4.70
C GLN A 97 -14.46 -5.01 3.68
N GLY A 98 -13.64 -6.03 3.89
CA GLY A 98 -12.49 -6.37 3.06
C GLY A 98 -11.37 -5.33 3.21
N LEU A 99 -10.86 -4.82 2.10
CA LEU A 99 -9.88 -3.72 2.11
C LEU A 99 -10.54 -2.34 2.29
N GLY A 100 -11.88 -2.28 2.36
CA GLY A 100 -12.62 -1.03 2.53
C GLY A 100 -12.66 -0.12 1.30
N TYR A 101 -12.24 -0.63 0.14
CA TYR A 101 -12.23 0.07 -1.14
C TYR A 101 -12.87 -0.80 -2.22
N TYR A 102 -13.58 -0.17 -3.14
CA TYR A 102 -14.30 -0.84 -4.21
C TYR A 102 -13.67 -0.55 -5.57
N LEU A 103 -13.76 -1.54 -6.44
CA LEU A 103 -13.27 -1.42 -7.82
C LEU A 103 -14.32 -0.74 -8.70
N ASP A 104 -13.89 0.13 -9.59
CA ASP A 104 -14.72 0.69 -10.65
C ASP A 104 -14.84 -0.32 -11.79
N GLU A 105 -15.87 -1.16 -11.72
CA GLU A 105 -16.13 -2.23 -12.69
C GLU A 105 -16.29 -1.69 -14.13
N LYS A 106 -16.76 -0.47 -14.31
CA LYS A 106 -16.92 0.14 -15.64
C LYS A 106 -15.57 0.50 -16.23
N ARG A 107 -14.68 1.11 -15.43
CA ARG A 107 -13.32 1.43 -15.87
C ARG A 107 -12.52 0.16 -16.16
N LEU A 108 -12.62 -0.84 -15.30
CA LEU A 108 -11.96 -2.12 -15.50
C LEU A 108 -12.44 -2.82 -16.79
N ALA A 109 -13.75 -2.84 -17.05
CA ALA A 109 -14.29 -3.40 -18.28
C ALA A 109 -13.80 -2.66 -19.53
N ALA A 110 -13.64 -1.33 -19.45
CA ALA A 110 -13.17 -0.50 -20.56
C ALA A 110 -11.67 -0.70 -20.89
N THR A 111 -10.87 -1.16 -19.92
CA THR A 111 -9.43 -1.41 -20.09
C THR A 111 -9.09 -2.87 -20.37
N ARG A 112 -10.10 -3.74 -20.44
CA ARG A 112 -9.90 -5.16 -20.70
C ARG A 112 -9.35 -5.38 -22.11
N ILE A 113 -8.16 -5.95 -22.16
CA ILE A 113 -7.56 -6.44 -23.41
C ILE A 113 -8.18 -7.83 -23.70
N GLY A 114 -8.77 -7.97 -24.90
CA GLY A 114 -9.49 -9.18 -25.30
C GLY A 114 -8.63 -10.42 -25.45
#